data_6be40953cf3b774bab16e0c763e4f785
#
_entry.id   6be40953cf3b774bab16e0c763e4f785
#
_cell.length_a   1.000
_cell.length_b   1.000
_cell.length_c   1.000
_cell.angle_alpha   90.00
_cell.angle_beta   90.00
_cell.angle_gamma   90.00
#
_symmetry.space_group_name_H-M   'P 1'
#
loop_
_entity.id
_entity.type
_entity.pdbx_description
1 polymer ?
#
loop_
_entity_poly.entity_id
_entity_poly.type
_entity_poly.pdbx_seq_one_letter_code
_entity_poly.pdbx_strand_id
1 'polypeptide(L)'
;MLGHIDTSLIDWSRAQFALTAIYHWIFVPLTLGLAVIMGIMETAYYRTGDEFWKRTAKFWMKIFGINFAIGVATGIILEFEFGTNWSNYSWFVGDIFGAPLAIEGILAFFMEATFIAVMFFGWDKVSKRFHLASTWLTGLGATISAWWILVANAWMQNPVGMEFNPDTARNEMVDFWAVATSPMAVNKFFHSVLSGWVLAAVFVVGVSCWYLWKKREKKFALASVKIAAWVGLCAAVLSAWTGDGSGYQVAQKQPMKLAAMEGYYEGRQGAGLVAFGLLNPAKQTPQDGVDPVSYTHLRAHETDSYL
;
A
#
# COMPACT_ATOMS: atom_id res chain seq x y z
N MET A 1 9.71 -45.90 2.45
CA MET A 1 8.37 -45.47 2.03
C MET A 1 8.20 -44.01 2.48
N LEU A 2 8.47 -43.06 1.60
CA LEU A 2 8.08 -41.68 1.84
C LEU A 2 6.56 -41.63 1.57
N GLY A 3 5.78 -41.60 2.64
CA GLY A 3 4.33 -41.44 2.52
C GLY A 3 4.00 -40.21 1.68
N HIS A 4 2.96 -40.29 0.86
CA HIS A 4 2.39 -39.15 0.15
C HIS A 4 2.09 -38.07 1.18
N ILE A 5 2.90 -37.02 1.19
CA ILE A 5 2.58 -35.84 2.01
C ILE A 5 1.34 -35.22 1.36
N ASP A 6 0.23 -35.22 2.10
CA ASP A 6 -0.97 -34.53 1.66
C ASP A 6 -0.71 -33.02 1.65
N THR A 7 -0.51 -32.45 0.47
CA THR A 7 -0.26 -31.00 0.29
C THR A 7 -1.53 -30.19 0.33
N SER A 8 -2.70 -30.81 0.38
CA SER A 8 -3.98 -30.10 0.32
C SER A 8 -4.15 -29.07 1.44
N LEU A 9 -3.69 -29.39 2.66
CA LEU A 9 -3.73 -28.45 3.78
C LEU A 9 -2.87 -27.19 3.52
N ILE A 10 -1.70 -27.36 2.90
CA ILE A 10 -0.81 -26.27 2.55
C ILE A 10 -1.48 -25.38 1.50
N ASP A 11 -2.11 -25.96 0.49
CA ASP A 11 -2.78 -25.22 -0.57
C ASP A 11 -3.99 -24.46 -0.04
N TRP A 12 -4.77 -25.05 0.85
CA TRP A 12 -5.87 -24.35 1.51
C TRP A 12 -5.41 -23.22 2.42
N SER A 13 -4.33 -23.40 3.18
CA SER A 13 -3.74 -22.33 4.01
C SER A 13 -3.23 -21.16 3.17
N ARG A 14 -2.60 -21.45 2.02
CA ARG A 14 -2.17 -20.42 1.07
C ARG A 14 -3.36 -19.69 0.44
N ALA A 15 -4.39 -20.42 0.04
CA ALA A 15 -5.60 -19.86 -0.54
C ALA A 15 -6.32 -18.95 0.46
N GLN A 16 -6.44 -19.35 1.71
CA GLN A 16 -7.03 -18.56 2.78
C GLN A 16 -6.28 -17.24 2.97
N PHE A 17 -4.96 -17.31 3.17
CA PHE A 17 -4.13 -16.11 3.33
C PHE A 17 -4.21 -15.19 2.11
N ALA A 18 -4.13 -15.73 0.90
CA ALA A 18 -4.23 -14.95 -0.33
C ALA A 18 -5.60 -14.25 -0.43
N LEU A 19 -6.69 -14.93 -0.11
CA LEU A 19 -8.03 -14.37 -0.13
C LEU A 19 -8.16 -13.23 0.89
N THR A 20 -7.71 -13.45 2.12
CA THR A 20 -7.75 -12.44 3.18
C THR A 20 -6.90 -11.22 2.81
N ALA A 21 -5.68 -11.43 2.29
CA ALA A 21 -4.79 -10.36 1.87
C ALA A 21 -5.37 -9.53 0.71
N ILE A 22 -5.93 -10.19 -0.31
CA ILE A 22 -6.59 -9.52 -1.44
C ILE A 22 -7.80 -8.71 -0.96
N TYR A 23 -8.61 -9.30 -0.08
CA TYR A 23 -9.79 -8.63 0.46
C TYR A 23 -9.41 -7.42 1.33
N HIS A 24 -8.44 -7.58 2.23
CA HIS A 24 -7.91 -6.49 3.05
C HIS A 24 -7.37 -5.33 2.19
N TRP A 25 -6.65 -5.65 1.11
CA TRP A 25 -6.08 -4.66 0.22
C TRP A 25 -7.11 -3.77 -0.50
N ILE A 26 -8.37 -4.16 -0.59
CA ILE A 26 -9.44 -3.31 -1.13
C ILE A 26 -9.68 -2.09 -0.23
N PHE A 27 -9.53 -2.25 1.08
CA PHE A 27 -9.89 -1.23 2.07
C PHE A 27 -8.74 -0.29 2.44
N VAL A 28 -7.51 -0.81 2.50
CA VAL A 28 -6.34 -0.04 2.97
C VAL A 28 -6.05 1.19 2.09
N PRO A 29 -5.90 1.07 0.76
CA PRO A 29 -5.62 2.23 -0.09
C PRO A 29 -6.72 3.28 -0.03
N LEU A 30 -7.98 2.85 0.05
CA LEU A 30 -9.12 3.76 0.16
C LEU A 30 -9.10 4.51 1.50
N THR A 31 -8.75 3.86 2.60
CA THR A 31 -8.58 4.49 3.92
C THR A 31 -7.52 5.59 3.86
N LEU A 32 -6.33 5.30 3.33
CA LEU A 32 -5.21 6.24 3.28
C LEU A 32 -5.57 7.52 2.50
N GLY A 33 -6.18 7.38 1.34
CA GLY A 33 -6.51 8.54 0.51
C GLY A 33 -7.76 9.29 0.99
N LEU A 34 -8.79 8.60 1.48
CA LEU A 34 -9.97 9.26 2.06
C LEU A 34 -9.63 10.09 3.28
N ALA A 35 -8.71 9.64 4.14
CA ALA A 35 -8.26 10.40 5.30
C ALA A 35 -7.71 11.78 4.89
N VAL A 36 -6.91 11.83 3.83
CA VAL A 36 -6.35 13.09 3.30
C VAL A 36 -7.47 13.99 2.73
N ILE A 37 -8.34 13.43 1.89
CA ILE A 37 -9.43 14.18 1.26
C ILE A 37 -10.38 14.76 2.31
N MET A 38 -10.75 13.98 3.33
CA MET A 38 -11.56 14.45 4.45
C MET A 38 -10.85 15.51 5.29
N GLY A 39 -9.57 15.29 5.60
CA GLY A 39 -8.75 16.25 6.34
C GLY A 39 -8.69 17.61 5.63
N ILE A 40 -8.58 17.64 4.30
CA ILE A 40 -8.66 18.89 3.51
C ILE A 40 -10.02 19.54 3.63
N MET A 41 -11.11 18.77 3.52
CA MET A 41 -12.49 19.29 3.62
C MET A 41 -12.76 19.85 5.03
N GLU A 42 -12.32 19.15 6.06
CA GLU A 42 -12.48 19.61 7.44
C GLU A 42 -11.58 20.82 7.75
N THR A 43 -10.39 20.88 7.16
CA THR A 43 -9.54 22.08 7.22
C THR A 43 -10.23 23.29 6.58
N ALA A 44 -10.95 23.10 5.48
CA ALA A 44 -11.77 24.14 4.89
C ALA A 44 -12.90 24.60 5.83
N TYR A 45 -13.58 23.66 6.50
CA TYR A 45 -14.56 23.98 7.54
C TYR A 45 -13.94 24.77 8.70
N TYR A 46 -12.80 24.33 9.20
CA TYR A 46 -12.10 25.00 10.29
C TYR A 46 -11.74 26.45 9.96
N ARG A 47 -11.28 26.71 8.71
CA ARG A 47 -10.84 28.04 8.25
C ARG A 47 -11.99 28.98 7.92
N THR A 48 -13.07 28.46 7.32
CA THR A 48 -14.15 29.25 6.79
C THR A 48 -15.36 29.33 7.73
N GLY A 49 -15.54 28.36 8.60
CA GLY A 49 -16.75 28.20 9.42
C GLY A 49 -18.00 27.79 8.63
N ASP A 50 -17.90 27.55 7.31
CA ASP A 50 -19.02 27.18 6.46
C ASP A 50 -19.49 25.75 6.75
N GLU A 51 -20.72 25.62 7.24
CA GLU A 51 -21.38 24.34 7.55
C GLU A 51 -21.50 23.42 6.32
N PHE A 52 -21.37 23.95 5.13
CA PHE A 52 -21.30 23.16 3.91
C PHE A 52 -20.10 22.19 3.96
N TRP A 53 -18.92 22.66 4.36
CA TRP A 53 -17.73 21.83 4.47
C TRP A 53 -17.84 20.79 5.58
N LYS A 54 -18.48 21.14 6.71
CA LYS A 54 -18.78 20.18 7.78
C LYS A 54 -19.66 19.03 7.28
N ARG A 55 -20.74 19.33 6.54
CA ARG A 55 -21.62 18.30 5.96
C ARG A 55 -20.89 17.44 4.93
N THR A 56 -20.06 18.06 4.10
CA THR A 56 -19.26 17.37 3.09
C THR A 56 -18.25 16.42 3.74
N ALA A 57 -17.51 16.88 4.73
CA ALA A 57 -16.59 16.04 5.49
C ALA A 57 -17.31 14.87 6.20
N LYS A 58 -18.43 15.14 6.87
CA LYS A 58 -19.25 14.12 7.53
C LYS A 58 -19.76 13.03 6.57
N PHE A 59 -20.06 13.38 5.33
CA PHE A 59 -20.48 12.39 4.32
C PHE A 59 -19.35 11.41 4.02
N TRP A 60 -18.17 11.93 3.68
CA TRP A 60 -17.01 11.08 3.37
C TRP A 60 -16.52 10.32 4.59
N MET A 61 -16.61 10.91 5.76
CA MET A 61 -16.26 10.28 7.04
C MET A 61 -17.10 9.03 7.33
N LYS A 62 -18.39 9.00 6.97
CA LYS A 62 -19.23 7.80 7.11
C LYS A 62 -18.71 6.66 6.23
N ILE A 63 -18.34 6.96 4.99
CA ILE A 63 -17.78 5.97 4.07
C ILE A 63 -16.42 5.49 4.58
N PHE A 64 -15.58 6.42 5.01
CA PHE A 64 -14.31 6.12 5.65
C PHE A 64 -14.49 5.16 6.84
N GLY A 65 -15.43 5.43 7.73
CA GLY A 65 -15.63 4.61 8.93
C GLY A 65 -16.05 3.19 8.65
N ILE A 66 -16.94 2.97 7.67
CA ILE A 66 -17.33 1.61 7.24
C ILE A 66 -16.10 0.90 6.64
N ASN A 67 -15.40 1.59 5.74
CA ASN A 67 -14.20 1.06 5.10
C ASN A 67 -13.10 0.73 6.12
N PHE A 68 -12.86 1.63 7.05
CA PHE A 68 -11.88 1.47 8.13
C PHE A 68 -12.21 0.28 9.05
N ALA A 69 -13.47 0.14 9.47
CA ALA A 69 -13.88 -0.96 10.34
C ALA A 69 -13.64 -2.34 9.69
N ILE A 70 -13.94 -2.47 8.40
CA ILE A 70 -13.69 -3.70 7.66
C ILE A 70 -12.18 -3.91 7.46
N GLY A 71 -11.45 -2.83 7.15
CA GLY A 71 -9.99 -2.87 7.03
C GLY A 71 -9.31 -3.36 8.30
N VAL A 72 -9.69 -2.81 9.47
CA VAL A 72 -9.16 -3.26 10.77
C VAL A 72 -9.50 -4.72 11.04
N ALA A 73 -10.75 -5.13 10.84
CA ALA A 73 -11.16 -6.51 11.08
C ALA A 73 -10.36 -7.51 10.23
N THR A 74 -10.18 -7.22 8.95
CA THR A 74 -9.40 -8.07 8.04
C THR A 74 -7.89 -7.99 8.31
N GLY A 75 -7.37 -6.86 8.76
CA GLY A 75 -5.99 -6.70 9.18
C GLY A 75 -5.65 -7.58 10.39
N ILE A 76 -6.51 -7.58 11.42
CA ILE A 76 -6.35 -8.45 12.59
C ILE A 76 -6.34 -9.93 12.17
N ILE A 77 -7.19 -10.33 11.21
CA ILE A 77 -7.19 -11.71 10.70
C ILE A 77 -5.83 -12.03 10.05
N LEU A 78 -5.25 -11.12 9.25
CA LEU A 78 -3.94 -11.32 8.63
C LEU A 78 -2.81 -11.47 9.66
N GLU A 79 -2.86 -10.72 10.74
CA GLU A 79 -1.90 -10.87 11.85
C GLU A 79 -1.95 -12.29 12.44
N PHE A 80 -3.14 -12.82 12.67
CA PHE A 80 -3.30 -14.20 13.14
C PHE A 80 -2.86 -15.22 12.08
N GLU A 81 -3.22 -15.04 10.81
CA GLU A 81 -2.84 -15.93 9.72
C GLU A 81 -1.33 -15.95 9.50
N PHE A 82 -0.63 -14.83 9.74
CA PHE A 82 0.82 -14.80 9.68
C PHE A 82 1.45 -15.74 10.72
N GLY A 83 0.89 -15.80 11.93
CA GLY A 83 1.34 -16.73 12.97
C GLY A 83 0.89 -18.17 12.78
N THR A 84 -0.25 -18.42 12.14
CA THR A 84 -0.82 -19.77 11.98
C THR A 84 -0.52 -20.41 10.63
N ASN A 85 -0.84 -19.71 9.54
CA ASN A 85 -0.68 -20.24 8.18
C ASN A 85 0.78 -20.21 7.71
N TRP A 86 1.58 -19.28 8.27
CA TRP A 86 2.99 -19.08 7.96
C TRP A 86 3.90 -19.30 9.17
N SER A 87 3.54 -20.19 10.09
CA SER A 87 4.22 -20.39 11.38
C SER A 87 5.73 -20.62 11.26
N ASN A 88 6.16 -21.46 10.33
CA ASN A 88 7.59 -21.75 10.10
C ASN A 88 8.34 -20.49 9.63
N TYR A 89 7.73 -19.72 8.74
CA TYR A 89 8.30 -18.47 8.27
C TYR A 89 8.34 -17.43 9.39
N SER A 90 7.27 -17.30 10.16
CA SER A 90 7.20 -16.38 11.30
C SER A 90 8.22 -16.74 12.37
N TRP A 91 8.50 -18.03 12.58
CA TRP A 91 9.60 -18.48 13.42
C TRP A 91 10.96 -18.02 12.88
N PHE A 92 11.20 -18.26 11.59
CA PHE A 92 12.47 -17.99 10.93
C PHE A 92 12.84 -16.50 10.89
N VAL A 93 11.86 -15.62 10.74
CA VAL A 93 12.05 -14.17 10.61
C VAL A 93 11.46 -13.35 11.77
N GLY A 94 10.99 -14.02 12.82
CA GLY A 94 10.23 -13.37 13.90
C GLY A 94 10.98 -12.28 14.64
N ASP A 95 12.29 -12.35 14.72
CA ASP A 95 13.11 -11.30 15.33
C ASP A 95 13.09 -10.01 14.49
N ILE A 96 13.03 -10.14 13.16
CA ILE A 96 13.06 -9.00 12.24
C ILE A 96 11.67 -8.38 12.11
N PHE A 97 10.61 -9.19 12.02
CA PHE A 97 9.25 -8.71 11.81
C PHE A 97 8.55 -8.31 13.11
N GLY A 98 8.95 -8.91 14.22
CA GLY A 98 8.31 -8.67 15.51
C GLY A 98 8.38 -7.21 15.95
N ALA A 99 9.53 -6.55 15.78
CA ALA A 99 9.68 -5.14 16.15
C ALA A 99 8.81 -4.20 15.30
N PRO A 100 8.84 -4.24 13.95
CA PRO A 100 7.93 -3.47 13.11
C PRO A 100 6.45 -3.68 13.42
N LEU A 101 6.00 -4.92 13.55
CA LEU A 101 4.59 -5.24 13.85
C LEU A 101 4.18 -4.79 15.25
N ALA A 102 5.06 -4.93 16.25
CA ALA A 102 4.79 -4.42 17.60
C ALA A 102 4.67 -2.89 17.62
N ILE A 103 5.54 -2.17 16.90
CA ILE A 103 5.47 -0.71 16.81
C ILE A 103 4.19 -0.30 16.05
N GLU A 104 3.82 -0.99 15.00
CA GLU A 104 2.54 -0.78 14.30
C GLU A 104 1.36 -0.90 15.27
N GLY A 105 1.25 -2.03 15.97
CA GLY A 105 0.16 -2.27 16.91
C GLY A 105 0.11 -1.23 18.04
N ILE A 106 1.25 -0.89 18.66
CA ILE A 106 1.30 0.03 19.78
C ILE A 106 1.09 1.49 19.34
N LEU A 107 1.80 1.97 18.33
CA LEU A 107 1.74 3.38 17.95
C LEU A 107 0.60 3.67 16.98
N ALA A 108 0.51 2.94 15.87
CA ALA A 108 -0.44 3.23 14.83
C ALA A 108 -1.87 2.87 15.24
N PHE A 109 -2.11 1.62 15.62
CA PHE A 109 -3.45 1.15 15.96
C PHE A 109 -4.06 1.86 17.18
N PHE A 110 -3.30 2.09 18.25
CA PHE A 110 -3.81 2.84 19.40
C PHE A 110 -4.08 4.30 19.07
N MET A 111 -3.26 4.93 18.24
CA MET A 111 -3.52 6.30 17.77
C MET A 111 -4.78 6.35 16.92
N GLU A 112 -4.95 5.45 15.98
CA GLU A 112 -6.16 5.34 15.17
C GLU A 112 -7.40 5.10 16.02
N ALA A 113 -7.40 4.10 16.88
CA ALA A 113 -8.52 3.73 17.74
C ALA A 113 -8.94 4.89 18.67
N THR A 114 -7.98 5.65 19.18
CA THR A 114 -8.25 6.80 20.06
C THR A 114 -8.88 7.95 19.30
N PHE A 115 -8.29 8.35 18.16
CA PHE A 115 -8.72 9.55 17.48
C PHE A 115 -9.92 9.33 16.55
N ILE A 116 -10.16 8.11 16.08
CA ILE A 116 -11.37 7.80 15.30
C ILE A 116 -12.65 8.01 16.11
N ALA A 117 -12.64 7.69 17.40
CA ALA A 117 -13.78 7.94 18.28
C ALA A 117 -14.09 9.44 18.38
N VAL A 118 -13.07 10.28 18.52
CA VAL A 118 -13.23 11.75 18.52
C VAL A 118 -13.72 12.25 17.17
N MET A 119 -13.17 11.74 16.08
CA MET A 119 -13.54 12.10 14.70
C MET A 119 -15.04 11.83 14.43
N PHE A 120 -15.58 10.70 14.91
CA PHE A 120 -17.00 10.38 14.70
C PHE A 120 -17.95 11.08 15.68
N PHE A 121 -17.60 11.12 16.95
CA PHE A 121 -18.50 11.53 18.02
C PHE A 121 -18.17 12.90 18.65
N GLY A 122 -17.07 13.53 18.23
CA GLY A 122 -16.55 14.75 18.81
C GLY A 122 -17.08 16.06 18.23
N TRP A 123 -17.80 16.05 17.08
CA TRP A 123 -18.18 17.23 16.33
C TRP A 123 -18.74 18.41 17.16
N ASP A 124 -19.57 18.11 18.13
CA ASP A 124 -20.23 19.10 18.98
C ASP A 124 -19.81 18.98 20.47
N LYS A 125 -18.82 18.12 20.76
CA LYS A 125 -18.35 17.83 22.13
C LYS A 125 -16.94 18.36 22.40
N VAL A 126 -16.14 18.57 21.36
CA VAL A 126 -14.77 19.07 21.49
C VAL A 126 -14.57 20.34 20.66
N SER A 127 -13.48 21.05 20.89
CA SER A 127 -13.17 22.23 20.08
C SER A 127 -12.93 21.85 18.61
N LYS A 128 -13.29 22.74 17.69
CA LYS A 128 -13.06 22.54 16.23
C LYS A 128 -11.59 22.21 15.91
N ARG A 129 -10.65 22.83 16.64
CA ARG A 129 -9.22 22.59 16.48
C ARG A 129 -8.83 21.17 16.87
N PHE A 130 -9.33 20.70 18.00
CA PHE A 130 -9.04 19.36 18.49
C PHE A 130 -9.68 18.27 17.61
N HIS A 131 -10.91 18.53 17.11
CA HIS A 131 -11.58 17.65 16.16
C HIS A 131 -10.78 17.51 14.85
N LEU A 132 -10.37 18.63 14.25
CA LEU A 132 -9.53 18.64 13.05
C LEU A 132 -8.21 17.89 13.28
N ALA A 133 -7.55 18.14 14.42
CA ALA A 133 -6.33 17.42 14.79
C ALA A 133 -6.58 15.90 14.86
N SER A 134 -7.72 15.48 15.43
CA SER A 134 -8.09 14.06 15.53
C SER A 134 -8.29 13.41 14.16
N THR A 135 -8.90 14.12 13.20
CA THR A 135 -9.05 13.64 11.82
C THR A 135 -7.68 13.43 11.14
N TRP A 136 -6.78 14.40 11.27
CA TRP A 136 -5.43 14.26 10.72
C TRP A 136 -4.59 13.21 11.44
N LEU A 137 -4.73 13.06 12.76
CA LEU A 137 -4.03 12.03 13.53
C LEU A 137 -4.51 10.62 13.21
N THR A 138 -5.82 10.44 12.94
CA THR A 138 -6.33 9.15 12.44
C THR A 138 -5.69 8.80 11.09
N GLY A 139 -5.63 9.77 10.16
CA GLY A 139 -4.96 9.54 8.86
C GLY A 139 -3.45 9.32 8.97
N LEU A 140 -2.80 9.98 9.92
CA LEU A 140 -1.38 9.77 10.22
C LEU A 140 -1.14 8.38 10.81
N GLY A 141 -2.02 7.90 11.70
CA GLY A 141 -1.96 6.54 12.25
C GLY A 141 -1.99 5.50 11.14
N ALA A 142 -2.98 5.57 10.24
CA ALA A 142 -3.08 4.69 9.08
C ALA A 142 -1.82 4.75 8.19
N THR A 143 -1.22 5.94 8.05
CA THR A 143 0.00 6.12 7.26
C THR A 143 1.23 5.50 7.95
N ILE A 144 1.33 5.59 9.29
CA ILE A 144 2.38 4.95 10.08
C ILE A 144 2.23 3.43 10.06
N SER A 145 1.00 2.91 10.15
CA SER A 145 0.71 1.48 9.97
C SER A 145 1.21 1.00 8.61
N ALA A 146 0.87 1.71 7.53
CA ALA A 146 1.37 1.40 6.20
C ALA A 146 2.90 1.42 6.10
N TRP A 147 3.60 2.28 6.84
CA TRP A 147 5.06 2.28 6.89
C TRP A 147 5.60 0.94 7.37
N TRP A 148 5.15 0.49 8.52
CA TRP A 148 5.72 -0.70 9.16
C TRP A 148 5.45 -1.99 8.39
N ILE A 149 4.24 -2.17 7.86
CA ILE A 149 3.96 -3.35 7.03
C ILE A 149 4.74 -3.32 5.70
N LEU A 150 5.00 -2.13 5.13
CA LEU A 150 5.79 -1.99 3.92
C LEU A 150 7.30 -2.15 4.17
N VAL A 151 7.79 -1.84 5.37
CA VAL A 151 9.14 -2.19 5.82
C VAL A 151 9.31 -3.71 5.81
N ALA A 152 8.39 -4.44 6.42
CA ALA A 152 8.42 -5.91 6.41
C ALA A 152 8.35 -6.48 4.98
N ASN A 153 7.46 -5.95 4.15
CA ASN A 153 7.34 -6.34 2.74
C ASN A 153 8.61 -6.05 1.92
N ALA A 154 9.25 -4.90 2.15
CA ALA A 154 10.50 -4.55 1.47
C ALA A 154 11.64 -5.48 1.89
N TRP A 155 11.74 -5.79 3.18
CA TRP A 155 12.75 -6.69 3.69
C TRP A 155 12.63 -8.09 3.08
N MET A 156 11.42 -8.63 2.92
CA MET A 156 11.20 -9.91 2.23
C MET A 156 11.78 -9.96 0.81
N GLN A 157 11.85 -8.81 0.15
CA GLN A 157 12.35 -8.73 -1.24
C GLN A 157 13.83 -8.39 -1.34
N ASN A 158 14.38 -7.74 -0.34
CA ASN A 158 15.80 -7.39 -0.23
C ASN A 158 16.20 -7.40 1.24
N PRO A 159 16.54 -8.58 1.81
CA PRO A 159 16.96 -8.71 3.19
C PRO A 159 18.22 -7.90 3.49
N VAL A 160 18.12 -7.02 4.48
CA VAL A 160 19.22 -6.18 4.97
C VAL A 160 19.15 -6.09 6.50
N GLY A 161 20.25 -5.75 7.16
CA GLY A 161 20.30 -5.53 8.62
C GLY A 161 20.03 -6.78 9.44
N MET A 162 20.34 -7.96 8.92
CA MET A 162 20.17 -9.25 9.60
C MET A 162 21.39 -10.14 9.44
N GLU A 163 21.55 -11.07 10.34
CA GLU A 163 22.47 -12.19 10.26
C GLU A 163 21.73 -13.51 10.51
N PHE A 164 22.17 -14.56 9.82
CA PHE A 164 21.65 -15.90 10.08
C PHE A 164 22.39 -16.53 11.26
N ASN A 165 21.64 -16.89 12.30
CA ASN A 165 22.17 -17.60 13.45
C ASN A 165 21.99 -19.13 13.24
N PRO A 166 23.05 -19.90 13.03
CA PRO A 166 22.96 -21.34 12.82
C PRO A 166 22.52 -22.11 14.07
N ASP A 167 22.78 -21.59 15.27
CA ASP A 167 22.43 -22.27 16.52
C ASP A 167 20.92 -22.26 16.77
N THR A 168 20.24 -21.18 16.36
CA THR A 168 18.79 -21.05 16.47
C THR A 168 18.05 -21.36 15.17
N ALA A 169 18.78 -21.52 14.06
CA ALA A 169 18.26 -21.67 12.69
C ALA A 169 17.29 -20.52 12.30
N ARG A 170 17.63 -19.28 12.71
CA ARG A 170 16.81 -18.07 12.50
C ARG A 170 17.63 -16.94 11.89
N ASN A 171 16.94 -16.04 11.20
CA ASN A 171 17.49 -14.73 10.89
C ASN A 171 17.26 -13.81 12.09
N GLU A 172 18.32 -13.19 12.56
CA GLU A 172 18.31 -12.27 13.69
C GLU A 172 18.63 -10.86 13.24
N MET A 173 17.95 -9.87 13.84
CA MET A 173 18.14 -8.45 13.49
C MET A 173 19.40 -7.92 14.15
N VAL A 174 20.32 -7.42 13.34
CA VAL A 174 21.56 -6.78 13.82
C VAL A 174 21.54 -5.26 13.64
N ASP A 175 20.74 -4.74 12.71
CA ASP A 175 20.59 -3.29 12.51
C ASP A 175 19.15 -2.93 12.18
N PHE A 176 18.44 -2.45 13.20
CA PHE A 176 17.05 -1.99 13.07
C PHE A 176 16.88 -0.86 12.05
N TRP A 177 17.81 0.09 12.02
CA TRP A 177 17.67 1.24 11.12
C TRP A 177 17.92 0.85 9.67
N ALA A 178 18.86 -0.05 9.41
CA ALA A 178 19.06 -0.60 8.07
C ALA A 178 17.79 -1.32 7.56
N VAL A 179 17.05 -2.00 8.44
CA VAL A 179 15.75 -2.61 8.09
C VAL A 179 14.70 -1.52 7.88
N ALA A 180 14.48 -0.66 8.87
CA ALA A 180 13.37 0.30 8.89
C ALA A 180 13.47 1.37 7.78
N THR A 181 14.68 1.81 7.44
CA THR A 181 14.92 2.91 6.49
C THR A 181 15.64 2.47 5.22
N SER A 182 15.53 1.19 4.87
CA SER A 182 16.12 0.70 3.62
C SER A 182 15.58 1.48 2.41
N PRO A 183 16.39 1.78 1.39
CA PRO A 183 15.92 2.50 0.20
C PRO A 183 14.72 1.83 -0.46
N MET A 184 14.63 0.49 -0.38
CA MET A 184 13.48 -0.25 -0.89
C MET A 184 12.24 0.00 -0.05
N ALA A 185 12.33 0.02 1.28
CA ALA A 185 11.21 0.31 2.18
C ALA A 185 10.68 1.74 1.94
N VAL A 186 11.58 2.72 1.87
CA VAL A 186 11.22 4.12 1.62
C VAL A 186 10.49 4.28 0.29
N ASN A 187 11.03 3.73 -0.79
CA ASN A 187 10.41 3.84 -2.11
C ASN A 187 9.06 3.12 -2.18
N LYS A 188 8.97 1.90 -1.64
CA LYS A 188 7.71 1.14 -1.55
C LYS A 188 6.64 1.87 -0.77
N PHE A 189 7.00 2.48 0.35
CA PHE A 189 6.07 3.25 1.15
C PHE A 189 5.47 4.41 0.35
N PHE A 190 6.29 5.27 -0.23
CA PHE A 190 5.78 6.39 -1.02
C PHE A 190 4.95 5.92 -2.20
N HIS A 191 5.42 4.92 -2.94
CA HIS A 191 4.69 4.40 -4.10
C HIS A 191 3.32 3.83 -3.70
N SER A 192 3.26 3.02 -2.65
CA SER A 192 2.00 2.40 -2.20
C SER A 192 1.02 3.41 -1.62
N VAL A 193 1.49 4.35 -0.80
CA VAL A 193 0.63 5.40 -0.22
C VAL A 193 0.07 6.33 -1.30
N LEU A 194 0.92 6.77 -2.22
CA LEU A 194 0.49 7.63 -3.33
C LEU A 194 -0.49 6.92 -4.27
N SER A 195 -0.26 5.65 -4.56
CA SER A 195 -1.21 4.82 -5.33
C SER A 195 -2.56 4.70 -4.60
N GLY A 196 -2.55 4.57 -3.27
CA GLY A 196 -3.76 4.60 -2.46
C GLY A 196 -4.50 5.94 -2.54
N TRP A 197 -3.78 7.07 -2.57
CA TRP A 197 -4.40 8.39 -2.76
C TRP A 197 -5.02 8.55 -4.15
N VAL A 198 -4.40 8.01 -5.21
CA VAL A 198 -4.98 7.97 -6.55
C VAL A 198 -6.28 7.17 -6.55
N LEU A 199 -6.27 5.97 -5.95
CA LEU A 199 -7.46 5.12 -5.83
C LEU A 199 -8.61 5.85 -5.13
N ALA A 200 -8.35 6.46 -3.98
CA ALA A 200 -9.35 7.20 -3.23
C ALA A 200 -9.87 8.43 -4.00
N ALA A 201 -8.99 9.13 -4.71
CA ALA A 201 -9.39 10.26 -5.54
C ALA A 201 -10.34 9.83 -6.66
N VAL A 202 -10.01 8.75 -7.37
CA VAL A 202 -10.88 8.18 -8.42
C VAL A 202 -12.22 7.71 -7.83
N PHE A 203 -12.20 7.07 -6.66
CA PHE A 203 -13.43 6.68 -5.95
C PHE A 203 -14.30 7.88 -5.62
N VAL A 204 -13.74 8.94 -5.04
CA VAL A 204 -14.47 10.18 -4.71
C VAL A 204 -15.03 10.85 -5.95
N VAL A 205 -14.26 10.90 -7.04
CA VAL A 205 -14.73 11.41 -8.34
C VAL A 205 -15.89 10.56 -8.86
N GLY A 206 -15.75 9.23 -8.85
CA GLY A 206 -16.80 8.31 -9.32
C GLY A 206 -18.12 8.48 -8.58
N VAL A 207 -18.09 8.49 -7.24
CA VAL A 207 -19.29 8.74 -6.41
C VAL A 207 -19.87 10.12 -6.70
N SER A 208 -19.04 11.14 -6.79
CA SER A 208 -19.50 12.52 -7.06
C SER A 208 -20.11 12.67 -8.45
N CYS A 209 -19.53 12.02 -9.47
CA CYS A 209 -20.09 11.99 -10.83
C CYS A 209 -21.45 11.29 -10.86
N TRP A 210 -21.64 10.24 -10.07
CA TRP A 210 -22.97 9.62 -9.93
C TRP A 210 -24.01 10.58 -9.36
N TYR A 211 -23.65 11.39 -8.33
CA TYR A 211 -24.53 12.45 -7.82
C TYR A 211 -24.87 13.50 -8.88
N LEU A 212 -23.89 13.93 -9.69
CA LEU A 212 -24.10 14.87 -10.80
C LEU A 212 -25.03 14.29 -11.86
N TRP A 213 -24.82 13.02 -12.24
CA TRP A 213 -25.69 12.33 -13.20
C TRP A 213 -27.15 12.23 -12.72
N LYS A 214 -27.32 11.93 -11.43
CA LYS A 214 -28.65 11.93 -10.79
C LYS A 214 -29.21 13.34 -10.52
N LYS A 215 -28.50 14.40 -10.91
CA LYS A 215 -28.86 15.81 -10.67
C LYS A 215 -29.13 16.13 -9.19
N ARG A 216 -28.43 15.46 -8.26
CA ARG A 216 -28.56 15.63 -6.81
C ARG A 216 -27.29 16.28 -6.24
N GLU A 217 -27.43 17.12 -5.20
CA GLU A 217 -26.33 17.67 -4.41
C GLU A 217 -25.16 18.24 -5.27
N LYS A 218 -25.48 19.01 -6.33
CA LYS A 218 -24.50 19.51 -7.31
C LYS A 218 -23.32 20.24 -6.67
N LYS A 219 -23.59 21.11 -5.66
CA LYS A 219 -22.53 21.88 -4.97
C LYS A 219 -21.56 20.93 -4.24
N PHE A 220 -22.10 19.93 -3.52
CA PHE A 220 -21.33 18.90 -2.83
C PHE A 220 -20.46 18.10 -3.82
N ALA A 221 -21.07 17.62 -4.89
CA ALA A 221 -20.37 16.80 -5.88
C ALA A 221 -19.22 17.55 -6.57
N LEU A 222 -19.46 18.78 -7.02
CA LEU A 222 -18.42 19.60 -7.65
C LEU A 222 -17.28 19.96 -6.68
N ALA A 223 -17.58 20.25 -5.43
CA ALA A 223 -16.57 20.52 -4.41
C ALA A 223 -15.71 19.30 -4.12
N SER A 224 -16.34 18.10 -4.02
CA SER A 224 -15.65 16.83 -3.81
C SER A 224 -14.76 16.47 -5.00
N VAL A 225 -15.28 16.60 -6.25
CA VAL A 225 -14.49 16.38 -7.48
C VAL A 225 -13.27 17.29 -7.51
N LYS A 226 -13.44 18.58 -7.20
CA LYS A 226 -12.33 19.54 -7.24
C LYS A 226 -11.19 19.18 -6.30
N ILE A 227 -11.49 18.79 -5.06
CA ILE A 227 -10.48 18.38 -4.08
C ILE A 227 -9.84 17.05 -4.51
N ALA A 228 -10.67 16.06 -4.86
CA ALA A 228 -10.19 14.76 -5.25
C ALA A 228 -9.33 14.80 -6.53
N ALA A 229 -9.70 15.60 -7.52
CA ALA A 229 -8.93 15.77 -8.75
C ALA A 229 -7.53 16.34 -8.48
N TRP A 230 -7.40 17.35 -7.60
CA TRP A 230 -6.09 17.87 -7.22
C TRP A 230 -5.25 16.85 -6.45
N VAL A 231 -5.83 16.18 -5.45
CA VAL A 231 -5.13 15.14 -4.69
C VAL A 231 -4.71 14.02 -5.62
N GLY A 232 -5.61 13.54 -6.49
CA GLY A 232 -5.33 12.46 -7.43
C GLY A 232 -4.27 12.82 -8.47
N LEU A 233 -4.30 14.04 -9.02
CA LEU A 233 -3.31 14.50 -10.00
C LEU A 233 -1.91 14.56 -9.36
N CYS A 234 -1.77 15.20 -8.20
CA CYS A 234 -0.50 15.27 -7.50
C CYS A 234 0.01 13.87 -7.13
N ALA A 235 -0.87 13.02 -6.61
CA ALA A 235 -0.52 11.66 -6.26
C ALA A 235 -0.13 10.81 -7.47
N ALA A 236 -0.80 10.96 -8.62
CA ALA A 236 -0.49 10.22 -9.84
C ALA A 236 0.91 10.59 -10.39
N VAL A 237 1.25 11.88 -10.42
CA VAL A 237 2.58 12.34 -10.86
C VAL A 237 3.68 11.78 -9.95
N LEU A 238 3.49 11.88 -8.62
CA LEU A 238 4.46 11.35 -7.67
C LEU A 238 4.51 9.82 -7.67
N SER A 239 3.38 9.15 -7.93
CA SER A 239 3.33 7.69 -8.06
C SER A 239 4.07 7.21 -9.31
N ALA A 240 3.99 7.95 -10.42
CA ALA A 240 4.78 7.63 -11.61
C ALA A 240 6.28 7.75 -11.32
N TRP A 241 6.71 8.80 -10.64
CA TRP A 241 8.12 8.98 -10.26
C TRP A 241 8.63 7.88 -9.33
N THR A 242 7.88 7.55 -8.28
CA THR A 242 8.26 6.47 -7.35
C THR A 242 8.15 5.08 -8.00
N GLY A 243 7.28 4.93 -9.02
CA GLY A 243 7.16 3.72 -9.83
C GLY A 243 8.42 3.45 -10.65
N ASP A 244 8.98 4.48 -11.27
CA ASP A 244 10.26 4.40 -11.96
C ASP A 244 11.38 3.93 -11.01
N GLY A 245 11.48 4.56 -9.83
CA GLY A 245 12.41 4.12 -8.79
C GLY A 245 12.19 2.66 -8.33
N SER A 246 10.93 2.18 -8.29
CA SER A 246 10.63 0.77 -7.99
C SER A 246 11.14 -0.17 -9.09
N GLY A 247 10.94 0.18 -10.35
CA GLY A 247 11.45 -0.57 -11.51
C GLY A 247 12.97 -0.71 -11.46
N TYR A 248 13.66 0.39 -11.20
CA TYR A 248 15.11 0.41 -11.06
C TYR A 248 15.60 -0.49 -9.91
N GLN A 249 14.97 -0.44 -8.73
CA GLN A 249 15.32 -1.31 -7.60
C GLN A 249 15.07 -2.78 -7.89
N VAL A 250 13.99 -3.12 -8.62
CA VAL A 250 13.71 -4.50 -9.05
C VAL A 250 14.79 -4.98 -10.01
N ALA A 251 15.20 -4.16 -10.97
CA ALA A 251 16.28 -4.49 -11.88
C ALA A 251 17.59 -4.84 -11.16
N GLN A 252 17.93 -4.05 -10.12
CA GLN A 252 19.16 -4.27 -9.36
C GLN A 252 19.13 -5.43 -8.39
N LYS A 253 17.99 -5.68 -7.73
CA LYS A 253 17.89 -6.62 -6.61
C LYS A 253 17.20 -7.93 -6.95
N GLN A 254 16.36 -7.93 -7.96
CA GLN A 254 15.52 -9.07 -8.34
C GLN A 254 15.42 -9.22 -9.88
N PRO A 255 16.54 -9.47 -10.58
CA PRO A 255 16.55 -9.50 -12.05
C PRO A 255 15.60 -10.56 -12.62
N MET A 256 15.47 -11.72 -11.98
CA MET A 256 14.50 -12.73 -12.39
C MET A 256 13.05 -12.28 -12.27
N LYS A 257 12.74 -11.41 -11.29
CA LYS A 257 11.42 -10.81 -11.17
C LYS A 257 11.18 -9.79 -12.28
N LEU A 258 12.19 -9.00 -12.64
CA LEU A 258 12.09 -8.10 -13.79
C LEU A 258 11.84 -8.89 -15.08
N ALA A 259 12.61 -9.95 -15.33
CA ALA A 259 12.42 -10.81 -16.50
C ALA A 259 10.99 -11.38 -16.55
N ALA A 260 10.44 -11.81 -15.41
CA ALA A 260 9.07 -12.30 -15.34
C ALA A 260 8.03 -11.19 -15.59
N MET A 261 8.26 -9.97 -15.11
CA MET A 261 7.37 -8.82 -15.34
C MET A 261 7.35 -8.39 -16.81
N GLU A 262 8.50 -8.44 -17.46
CA GLU A 262 8.67 -8.07 -18.88
C GLU A 262 8.41 -9.22 -19.84
N GLY A 263 8.16 -10.44 -19.34
CA GLY A 263 7.93 -11.62 -20.17
C GLY A 263 9.17 -12.10 -20.93
N TYR A 264 10.35 -11.86 -20.40
CA TYR A 264 11.60 -12.36 -20.97
C TYR A 264 11.86 -13.79 -20.54
N TYR A 265 12.06 -14.67 -21.54
CA TYR A 265 12.47 -16.07 -21.35
C TYR A 265 13.94 -16.28 -21.62
N GLU A 266 14.56 -15.38 -22.37
CA GLU A 266 15.99 -15.40 -22.69
C GLU A 266 16.63 -14.08 -22.29
N GLY A 267 17.75 -14.15 -21.57
CA GLY A 267 18.55 -12.99 -21.22
C GLY A 267 19.27 -12.41 -22.44
N ARG A 268 19.23 -11.08 -22.60
CA ARG A 268 20.00 -10.37 -23.64
C ARG A 268 20.45 -9.01 -23.14
N GLN A 269 21.60 -8.58 -23.61
CA GLN A 269 22.10 -7.24 -23.32
C GLN A 269 21.22 -6.17 -24.00
N GLY A 270 20.96 -5.07 -23.30
CA GLY A 270 20.15 -3.98 -23.84
C GLY A 270 18.69 -4.34 -24.08
N ALA A 271 18.15 -5.28 -23.30
CA ALA A 271 16.73 -5.62 -23.36
C ALA A 271 15.87 -4.38 -23.07
N GLY A 272 14.95 -4.04 -24.01
CA GLY A 272 14.00 -2.94 -23.83
C GLY A 272 12.84 -3.34 -22.92
N LEU A 273 12.25 -2.41 -22.18
CA LEU A 273 11.03 -2.68 -21.41
C LEU A 273 9.85 -2.89 -22.36
N VAL A 274 8.97 -3.84 -22.06
CA VAL A 274 7.79 -4.11 -22.89
C VAL A 274 6.62 -3.24 -22.45
N ALA A 275 6.19 -2.28 -23.27
CA ALA A 275 5.02 -1.45 -22.97
C ALA A 275 3.71 -2.20 -23.21
N PHE A 276 3.67 -3.00 -24.27
CA PHE A 276 2.52 -3.80 -24.66
C PHE A 276 2.99 -5.11 -25.28
N GLY A 277 2.44 -6.23 -24.85
CA GLY A 277 2.75 -7.52 -25.43
C GLY A 277 1.75 -8.59 -25.02
N LEU A 278 1.45 -9.53 -25.93
CA LEU A 278 0.74 -10.75 -25.60
C LEU A 278 1.78 -11.85 -25.43
N LEU A 279 1.83 -12.44 -24.25
CA LEU A 279 2.70 -13.58 -23.99
C LEU A 279 2.19 -14.80 -24.74
N ASN A 280 3.07 -15.42 -25.53
CA ASN A 280 2.80 -16.71 -26.15
C ASN A 280 3.65 -17.79 -25.48
N PRO A 281 3.09 -18.59 -24.54
CA PRO A 281 3.83 -19.60 -23.83
C PRO A 281 4.47 -20.65 -24.73
N ALA A 282 3.89 -20.91 -25.91
CA ALA A 282 4.41 -21.90 -26.88
C ALA A 282 5.67 -21.41 -27.60
N LYS A 283 5.84 -20.10 -27.75
CA LYS A 283 7.01 -19.53 -28.42
C LYS A 283 8.07 -18.98 -27.45
N GLN A 284 7.73 -18.92 -26.14
CA GLN A 284 8.61 -18.36 -25.11
C GLN A 284 9.15 -16.95 -25.43
N THR A 285 8.43 -16.20 -26.25
CA THR A 285 8.78 -14.84 -26.62
C THR A 285 7.52 -13.96 -26.61
N PRO A 286 7.62 -12.69 -26.21
CA PRO A 286 6.53 -11.75 -26.42
C PRO A 286 6.24 -11.64 -27.92
N GLN A 287 5.00 -11.89 -28.34
CA GLN A 287 4.59 -11.63 -29.71
C GLN A 287 4.07 -10.20 -29.83
N ASP A 288 4.59 -9.50 -30.84
CA ASP A 288 4.10 -8.19 -31.27
C ASP A 288 4.10 -7.10 -30.17
N GLY A 289 5.11 -7.14 -29.28
CA GLY A 289 5.34 -6.04 -28.36
C GLY A 289 5.81 -4.80 -29.14
N VAL A 290 5.12 -3.68 -28.96
CA VAL A 290 5.70 -2.39 -29.33
C VAL A 290 6.87 -2.18 -28.36
N ASP A 291 8.10 -2.24 -28.88
CA ASP A 291 9.28 -1.87 -28.09
C ASP A 291 9.05 -0.44 -27.58
N PRO A 292 8.85 -0.23 -26.29
CA PRO A 292 8.74 1.13 -25.81
C PRO A 292 10.10 1.75 -25.98
N VAL A 293 10.08 3.05 -26.19
CA VAL A 293 11.23 3.94 -26.20
C VAL A 293 12.37 3.34 -25.40
N SER A 294 13.44 3.00 -26.07
CA SER A 294 14.67 2.55 -25.43
C SER A 294 14.99 3.52 -24.28
N TYR A 295 14.81 3.07 -23.05
CA TYR A 295 15.34 3.76 -21.88
C TYR A 295 16.87 3.62 -21.89
N THR A 296 17.49 4.04 -22.99
CA THR A 296 18.95 3.99 -23.19
C THR A 296 19.72 4.81 -22.17
N HIS A 297 19.05 5.69 -21.44
CA HIS A 297 19.61 6.48 -20.34
C HIS A 297 19.24 5.95 -18.95
N LEU A 298 18.37 4.95 -18.84
CA LEU A 298 18.17 4.21 -17.60
C LEU A 298 19.15 3.03 -17.58
N ARG A 299 20.45 3.34 -17.51
CA ARG A 299 21.55 2.47 -17.06
C ARG A 299 21.41 0.99 -17.40
N ALA A 300 21.18 0.66 -18.66
CA ALA A 300 21.28 -0.71 -19.18
C ALA A 300 22.64 -1.37 -18.83
N HIS A 301 23.67 -0.59 -18.56
CA HIS A 301 24.99 -1.07 -18.18
C HIS A 301 25.06 -1.80 -16.84
N GLU A 302 24.11 -1.59 -15.92
CA GLU A 302 24.12 -2.26 -14.62
C GLU A 302 23.31 -3.55 -14.62
N THR A 303 22.40 -3.75 -15.59
CA THR A 303 21.68 -5.03 -15.78
C THR A 303 22.50 -6.04 -16.62
N ASP A 304 23.49 -5.60 -17.33
CA ASP A 304 24.30 -6.45 -18.21
C ASP A 304 25.11 -7.54 -17.48
N SER A 305 25.32 -7.40 -16.17
CA SER A 305 26.09 -8.37 -15.37
C SER A 305 25.24 -9.44 -14.67
N TYR A 306 23.90 -9.40 -14.78
CA TYR A 306 23.02 -10.26 -13.98
C TYR A 306 21.92 -10.99 -14.80
N LEU A 307 21.83 -10.78 -16.09
CA LEU A 307 20.98 -11.53 -17.02
C LEU A 307 21.88 -12.32 -18.04
#